data_80b1535bff5257ba24636e4f399e9e28
#
_entry.id   80b1535bff5257ba24636e4f399e9e28
#
_cell.length_a   1.000
_cell.length_b   1.000
_cell.length_c   1.000
_cell.angle_alpha   90.00
_cell.angle_beta   90.00
_cell.angle_gamma   90.00
#
_symmetry.space_group_name_H-M   'P 1'
#
loop_
_entity.id
_entity.type
_entity.pdbx_description
1 polymer ?
#
loop_
_entity_poly.entity_id
_entity_poly.type
_entity_poly.pdbx_seq_one_letter_code
_entity_poly.pdbx_strand_id
1 'polypeptide(L)'
;MGKKLRGRIQSRAMDSGPIEGVGTFIYSVSTGRYLFLLRDGDKYSGTWGLAGGKIDPGELLLESLYRELTEELGYNFQNVKVIPIEKFTSDNGRFAYHTFLIPVDTEFTPRLNEEHRGYSWVSLADHPKPLHPGVWRTINFDAVLDKIKTLELVL
;
A
#
# COMPACT_ATOMS: atom_id res chain seq x y z
N MET A 1 -26.62 16.19 -14.33
CA MET A 1 -26.01 15.84 -13.61
C MET A 1 -25.52 15.62 -13.10
N GLY A 2 -25.78 15.43 -13.20
CA GLY A 2 -25.11 15.08 -12.24
C GLY A 2 -24.82 14.88 -11.91
N LYS A 3 -25.05 15.29 -11.88
CA LYS A 3 -24.54 15.13 -11.12
C LYS A 3 -24.51 14.96 -10.42
N LYS A 4 -24.99 15.05 -10.47
CA LYS A 4 -24.87 14.81 -9.51
C LYS A 4 -25.17 14.39 -9.03
N LEU A 5 -25.87 14.21 -9.31
CA LEU A 5 -25.89 13.69 -8.51
C LEU A 5 -25.79 13.20 -8.37
N ARG A 6 -26.33 13.35 -8.64
CA ARG A 6 -26.07 12.78 -8.09
C ARG A 6 -25.65 12.59 -7.40
N GLY A 7 -25.99 12.65 -7.63
CA GLY A 7 -25.66 12.35 -6.58
C GLY A 7 -25.70 12.23 -5.94
N ARG A 8 -26.01 12.00 -5.55
CA ARG A 8 -26.18 11.77 -4.54
C ARG A 8 -26.54 10.95 -4.24
N ILE A 9 -27.00 10.61 -4.46
CA ILE A 9 -27.42 9.79 -3.96
C ILE A 9 -27.05 8.92 -4.11
N GLN A 10 -27.13 8.67 -4.53
CA GLN A 10 -26.70 7.87 -4.36
C GLN A 10 -25.85 7.55 -3.95
N SER A 11 -26.08 7.81 -4.26
CA SER A 11 -24.99 7.34 -3.65
C SER A 11 -24.98 6.85 -2.25
N ARG A 12 -25.95 6.63 -1.68
CA ARG A 12 -25.99 6.09 -0.53
C ARG A 12 -26.00 4.66 -0.41
N ALA A 13 -26.62 3.88 -1.20
CA ALA A 13 -26.48 2.44 -1.28
C ALA A 13 -25.05 2.05 -1.50
N MET A 14 -24.33 2.86 -2.24
CA MET A 14 -22.93 2.64 -2.47
C MET A 14 -22.07 2.85 -1.25
N ASP A 15 -22.62 3.56 -0.27
CA ASP A 15 -21.89 3.82 0.95
C ASP A 15 -22.07 2.74 1.99
N SER A 16 -22.81 1.68 1.65
CA SER A 16 -23.05 0.59 2.60
C SER A 16 -21.82 -0.28 2.82
N GLY A 17 -20.89 -0.30 1.87
CA GLY A 17 -19.68 -1.11 2.00
C GLY A 17 -18.58 -0.38 2.75
N PRO A 18 -17.52 -1.11 3.15
CA PRO A 18 -16.40 -0.51 3.80
C PRO A 18 -15.59 0.34 2.85
N ILE A 19 -14.86 1.31 3.41
CA ILE A 19 -13.80 1.99 2.70
C ILE A 19 -12.64 1.01 2.64
N GLU A 20 -12.10 0.78 1.45
CA GLU A 20 -11.02 -0.18 1.28
C GLU A 20 -9.77 0.49 0.74
N GLY A 21 -8.65 0.06 1.27
CA GLY A 21 -7.35 0.50 0.82
C GLY A 21 -6.44 -0.67 0.49
N VAL A 22 -5.37 -0.38 -0.20
CA VAL A 22 -4.37 -1.37 -0.59
C VAL A 22 -2.99 -0.78 -0.44
N GLY A 23 -2.04 -1.59 0.01
CA GLY A 23 -0.64 -1.19 0.11
C GLY A 23 0.26 -2.38 -0.11
N THR A 24 1.50 -2.11 -0.47
CA THR A 24 2.42 -3.20 -0.75
C THR A 24 3.83 -2.92 -0.25
N PHE A 25 4.42 -3.95 0.35
CA PHE A 25 5.85 -4.03 0.56
C PHE A 25 6.50 -4.36 -0.78
N ILE A 26 7.40 -3.52 -1.25
CA ILE A 26 8.18 -3.82 -2.46
C ILE A 26 9.55 -4.27 -1.98
N TYR A 27 9.88 -5.51 -2.27
CA TYR A 27 11.06 -6.20 -1.75
C TYR A 27 12.08 -6.39 -2.87
N SER A 28 13.29 -5.86 -2.69
CA SER A 28 14.38 -6.08 -3.62
C SER A 28 15.10 -7.38 -3.28
N VAL A 29 15.00 -8.35 -4.17
CA VAL A 29 15.62 -9.66 -3.95
C VAL A 29 17.13 -9.54 -3.88
N SER A 30 17.73 -8.69 -4.70
CA SER A 30 19.19 -8.54 -4.74
C SER A 30 19.78 -7.92 -3.48
N THR A 31 19.03 -7.09 -2.76
CA THR A 31 19.58 -6.39 -1.58
C THR A 31 18.91 -6.78 -0.27
N GLY A 32 17.75 -7.43 -0.32
CA GLY A 32 16.99 -7.75 0.90
C GLY A 32 16.33 -6.53 1.53
N ARG A 33 16.16 -5.45 0.80
CA ARG A 33 15.64 -4.19 1.32
C ARG A 33 14.26 -3.89 0.77
N TYR A 34 13.52 -3.07 1.50
CA TYR A 34 12.14 -2.69 1.21
C TYR A 34 12.04 -1.20 0.91
N LEU A 35 11.11 -0.86 0.04
CA LEU A 35 10.85 0.54 -0.33
C LEU A 35 9.85 1.16 0.64
N PHE A 36 10.26 2.27 1.26
CA PHE A 36 9.39 3.12 2.07
C PHE A 36 9.30 4.50 1.43
N LEU A 37 8.13 5.11 1.53
CA LEU A 37 7.85 6.40 0.93
C LEU A 37 7.53 7.43 2.02
N LEU A 38 8.14 8.61 1.92
CA LEU A 38 7.90 9.71 2.85
C LEU A 38 6.68 10.50 2.39
N ARG A 39 5.65 10.49 3.21
CA ARG A 39 4.37 11.12 2.88
C ARG A 39 4.45 12.64 2.92
N ASP A 40 3.82 13.26 1.94
CA ASP A 40 3.71 14.71 1.83
C ASP A 40 2.29 15.02 1.37
N GLY A 41 1.45 15.50 2.24
CA GLY A 41 0.05 15.73 1.93
C GLY A 41 -0.73 16.03 3.18
N ASP A 42 -2.05 15.89 3.11
CA ASP A 42 -2.92 16.32 4.21
C ASP A 42 -2.88 15.38 5.40
N LYS A 43 -2.71 14.09 5.17
CA LYS A 43 -2.78 13.09 6.24
C LYS A 43 -1.43 12.45 6.48
N TYR A 44 -1.03 12.41 7.74
CA TYR A 44 0.19 11.75 8.18
C TYR A 44 1.44 12.22 7.44
N SER A 45 1.46 13.50 7.06
CA SER A 45 2.64 14.09 6.42
C SER A 45 3.86 13.95 7.32
N GLY A 46 5.00 13.64 6.74
CA GLY A 46 6.23 13.42 7.49
C GLY A 46 6.39 12.01 8.05
N THR A 47 5.44 11.11 7.77
CA THR A 47 5.59 9.70 8.16
C THR A 47 5.94 8.86 6.95
N TRP A 48 6.55 7.71 7.22
CA TRP A 48 6.97 6.78 6.19
C TRP A 48 5.94 5.67 6.01
N GLY A 49 5.55 5.43 4.78
CA GLY A 49 4.53 4.45 4.46
C GLY A 49 4.89 3.56 3.29
N LEU A 50 3.94 2.73 2.90
CA LEU A 50 4.06 1.86 1.75
C LEU A 50 3.42 2.51 0.53
N ALA A 51 3.76 2.03 -0.66
CA ALA A 51 3.05 2.41 -1.87
C ALA A 51 1.65 1.80 -1.85
N GLY A 52 0.66 2.57 -2.26
CA GLY A 52 -0.73 2.12 -2.28
C GLY A 52 -1.69 3.28 -2.12
N GLY A 53 -2.96 2.95 -1.93
CA GLY A 53 -3.96 3.97 -1.77
C GLY A 53 -5.35 3.39 -1.64
N LYS A 54 -6.34 4.22 -1.89
CA LYS A 54 -7.73 3.86 -1.76
C LYS A 54 -8.23 3.14 -3.00
N ILE A 55 -9.03 2.11 -2.80
CA ILE A 55 -9.69 1.40 -3.89
C ILE A 55 -10.90 2.23 -4.31
N ASP A 56 -10.96 2.58 -5.59
CA ASP A 56 -12.08 3.36 -6.12
C ASP A 56 -13.32 2.48 -6.29
N PRO A 57 -14.52 3.07 -6.20
CA PRO A 57 -15.76 2.31 -6.41
C PRO A 57 -15.75 1.57 -7.75
N GLY A 58 -16.08 0.30 -7.72
CA GLY A 58 -16.14 -0.53 -8.93
C GLY A 58 -14.81 -1.06 -9.41
N GLU A 59 -13.72 -0.67 -8.78
CA GLU A 59 -12.39 -1.14 -9.12
C GLU A 59 -12.12 -2.50 -8.48
N LEU A 60 -11.49 -3.40 -9.22
CA LEU A 60 -11.01 -4.66 -8.65
C LEU A 60 -9.76 -4.39 -7.83
N LEU A 61 -9.52 -5.23 -6.83
CA LEU A 61 -8.41 -5.06 -5.90
C LEU A 61 -7.06 -4.92 -6.61
N LEU A 62 -6.74 -5.83 -7.52
CA LEU A 62 -5.45 -5.77 -8.21
C LEU A 62 -5.38 -4.63 -9.23
N GLU A 63 -6.50 -4.25 -9.83
CA GLU A 63 -6.55 -3.06 -10.68
C GLU A 63 -6.16 -1.81 -9.89
N SER A 64 -6.72 -1.69 -8.70
CA SER A 64 -6.41 -0.57 -7.81
C SER A 64 -4.94 -0.56 -7.44
N LEU A 65 -4.40 -1.72 -7.08
CA LEU A 65 -2.99 -1.84 -6.73
C LEU A 65 -2.09 -1.37 -7.87
N TYR A 66 -2.30 -1.89 -9.07
CA TYR A 66 -1.46 -1.51 -10.22
C TYR A 66 -1.60 -0.02 -10.57
N ARG A 67 -2.80 0.51 -10.49
CA ARG A 67 -3.04 1.94 -10.74
C ARG A 67 -2.26 2.80 -9.73
N GLU A 68 -2.39 2.49 -8.45
CA GLU A 68 -1.70 3.23 -7.40
C GLU A 68 -0.17 3.16 -7.56
N LEU A 69 0.36 1.97 -7.86
CA LEU A 69 1.80 1.81 -8.05
C LEU A 69 2.31 2.61 -9.25
N THR A 70 1.55 2.63 -10.33
CA THR A 70 1.91 3.43 -11.51
C THR A 70 1.90 4.92 -11.18
N GLU A 71 0.87 5.39 -10.48
CA GLU A 71 0.74 6.80 -10.12
C GLU A 71 1.82 7.24 -9.14
N GLU A 72 2.14 6.41 -8.16
CA GLU A 72 3.05 6.80 -7.08
C GLU A 72 4.52 6.55 -7.38
N LEU A 73 4.82 5.54 -8.18
CA LEU A 73 6.20 5.12 -8.42
C LEU A 73 6.67 5.26 -9.85
N GLY A 74 5.74 5.37 -10.80
CA GLY A 74 6.08 5.44 -12.21
C GLY A 74 6.79 4.20 -12.73
N TYR A 75 6.58 3.06 -12.10
CA TYR A 75 7.26 1.81 -12.42
C TYR A 75 6.26 0.82 -12.99
N ASN A 76 6.68 0.03 -13.98
CA ASN A 76 5.84 -0.96 -14.60
C ASN A 76 5.87 -2.26 -13.80
N PHE A 77 4.76 -2.59 -13.16
CA PHE A 77 4.63 -3.78 -12.33
C PHE A 77 3.91 -4.93 -13.05
N GLN A 78 3.82 -4.91 -14.38
CA GLN A 78 3.26 -6.03 -15.12
C GLN A 78 4.16 -7.25 -14.98
N ASN A 79 3.53 -8.42 -14.89
CA ASN A 79 4.21 -9.70 -14.79
C ASN A 79 5.05 -9.89 -13.51
N VAL A 80 4.77 -9.12 -12.47
CA VAL A 80 5.38 -9.34 -11.16
C VAL A 80 4.49 -10.24 -10.32
N LYS A 81 5.10 -10.93 -9.37
CA LYS A 81 4.34 -11.69 -8.37
C LYS A 81 3.72 -10.72 -7.40
N VAL A 82 2.47 -10.97 -7.03
CA VAL A 82 1.77 -10.19 -6.01
C VAL A 82 1.35 -11.17 -4.93
N ILE A 83 1.98 -11.09 -3.78
CA ILE A 83 1.80 -12.05 -2.70
C ILE A 83 0.94 -11.43 -1.60
N PRO A 84 -0.25 -11.99 -1.32
CA PRO A 84 -1.09 -11.46 -0.23
C PRO A 84 -0.42 -11.68 1.12
N ILE A 85 -0.39 -10.65 1.93
CA ILE A 85 0.18 -10.70 3.27
C ILE A 85 -0.92 -10.69 4.33
N GLU A 86 -1.83 -9.72 4.26
CA GLU A 86 -2.84 -9.56 5.29
C GLU A 86 -4.05 -8.83 4.72
N LYS A 87 -5.23 -9.18 5.22
CA LYS A 87 -6.41 -8.33 5.10
C LYS A 87 -6.80 -7.91 6.52
N PHE A 88 -6.73 -6.63 6.78
CA PHE A 88 -7.18 -6.04 8.03
C PHE A 88 -8.59 -5.49 7.87
N THR A 89 -9.47 -5.79 8.81
CA THR A 89 -10.82 -5.21 8.85
C THR A 89 -11.01 -4.58 10.21
N SER A 90 -11.46 -3.33 10.24
CA SER A 90 -11.72 -2.64 11.51
C SER A 90 -12.88 -3.31 12.25
N ASP A 91 -12.93 -3.11 13.57
CA ASP A 91 -13.93 -3.74 14.43
C ASP A 91 -15.36 -3.42 13.99
N ASN A 92 -15.61 -2.21 13.52
CA ASN A 92 -16.94 -1.79 13.07
C ASN A 92 -17.23 -2.20 11.61
N GLY A 93 -16.29 -2.87 10.95
CA GLY A 93 -16.47 -3.33 9.57
C GLY A 93 -16.46 -2.22 8.52
N ARG A 94 -16.14 -0.99 8.88
CA ARG A 94 -16.23 0.15 7.97
C ARG A 94 -14.96 0.42 7.20
N PHE A 95 -13.87 -0.22 7.59
CA PHE A 95 -12.58 -0.05 6.93
C PHE A 95 -11.91 -1.40 6.74
N ALA A 96 -11.39 -1.63 5.55
CA ALA A 96 -10.60 -2.82 5.25
C ALA A 96 -9.33 -2.39 4.51
N TYR A 97 -8.23 -3.06 4.80
CA TYR A 97 -6.95 -2.76 4.17
C TYR A 97 -6.26 -4.05 3.76
N HIS A 98 -5.84 -4.09 2.52
CA HIS A 98 -5.18 -5.26 1.93
C HIS A 98 -3.69 -4.96 1.77
N THR A 99 -2.86 -5.78 2.36
CA THR A 99 -1.41 -5.64 2.27
C THR A 99 -0.82 -6.77 1.45
N PHE A 100 0.06 -6.41 0.52
CA PHE A 100 0.74 -7.34 -0.37
C PHE A 100 2.25 -7.19 -0.24
N LEU A 101 2.97 -8.17 -0.78
CA LEU A 101 4.41 -8.08 -1.00
C LEU A 101 4.67 -8.37 -2.48
N ILE A 102 5.44 -7.47 -3.11
CA ILE A 102 5.84 -7.63 -4.50
C ILE A 102 7.36 -7.72 -4.55
N PRO A 103 7.92 -8.88 -4.92
CA PRO A 103 9.36 -8.97 -5.12
C PRO A 103 9.75 -8.35 -6.46
N VAL A 104 10.82 -7.58 -6.44
CA VAL A 104 11.48 -7.06 -7.64
C VAL A 104 12.92 -7.53 -7.63
N ASP A 105 13.53 -7.67 -8.81
CA ASP A 105 14.88 -8.20 -8.90
C ASP A 105 15.90 -7.28 -8.23
N THR A 106 15.79 -5.99 -8.48
CA THR A 106 16.73 -4.99 -7.96
C THR A 106 15.97 -3.75 -7.51
N GLU A 107 16.65 -2.94 -6.71
CA GLU A 107 16.12 -1.63 -6.34
C GLU A 107 16.02 -0.73 -7.58
N PHE A 108 15.06 0.17 -7.55
CA PHE A 108 14.88 1.15 -8.61
C PHE A 108 14.64 2.53 -7.98
N THR A 109 14.79 3.57 -8.78
CA THR A 109 14.49 4.94 -8.35
C THR A 109 13.04 5.24 -8.71
N PRO A 110 12.15 5.36 -7.71
CA PRO A 110 10.75 5.66 -8.01
C PRO A 110 10.59 7.08 -8.53
N ARG A 111 9.62 7.26 -9.42
CA ARG A 111 9.25 8.58 -9.90
C ARG A 111 8.04 9.03 -9.08
N LEU A 112 8.32 9.80 -8.04
CA LEU A 112 7.31 10.21 -7.06
C LEU A 112 6.37 11.26 -7.64
N ASN A 113 5.13 11.26 -7.15
CA ASN A 113 4.16 12.32 -7.42
C ASN A 113 4.05 13.22 -6.18
N GLU A 114 3.05 14.11 -6.17
CA GLU A 114 2.91 15.10 -5.09
C GLU A 114 2.55 14.49 -3.73
N GLU A 115 2.16 13.21 -3.69
CA GLU A 115 1.78 12.56 -2.43
C GLU A 115 2.98 12.15 -1.58
N HIS A 116 4.16 12.07 -2.19
CA HIS A 116 5.38 11.66 -1.50
C HIS A 116 6.55 12.57 -1.90
N ARG A 117 7.39 12.93 -0.92
CA ARG A 117 8.53 13.79 -1.15
C ARG A 117 9.88 13.10 -0.96
N GLY A 118 9.88 11.80 -0.69
CA GLY A 118 11.13 11.06 -0.55
C GLY A 118 10.89 9.56 -0.51
N TYR A 119 11.95 8.81 -0.64
CA TYR A 119 11.91 7.35 -0.57
C TYR A 119 13.18 6.81 0.07
N SER A 120 13.10 5.57 0.54
CA SER A 120 14.26 4.90 1.13
C SER A 120 14.12 3.40 0.93
N TRP A 121 15.22 2.76 0.55
CA TRP A 121 15.33 1.30 0.52
C TRP A 121 16.11 0.88 1.76
N VAL A 122 15.48 0.13 2.64
CA VAL A 122 16.08 -0.30 3.91
C VAL A 122 15.63 -1.71 4.25
N SER A 123 16.39 -2.41 5.08
CA SER A 123 15.92 -3.66 5.63
C SER A 123 14.71 -3.39 6.53
N LEU A 124 13.88 -4.40 6.74
CA LEU A 124 12.67 -4.20 7.54
C LEU A 124 13.01 -3.79 8.98
N ALA A 125 14.09 -4.33 9.53
CA ALA A 125 14.53 -3.97 10.88
C ALA A 125 15.00 -2.52 10.98
N ASP A 126 15.49 -1.96 9.89
CA ASP A 126 16.04 -0.59 9.86
C ASP A 126 15.06 0.41 9.26
N HIS A 127 13.77 0.11 9.31
CA HIS A 127 12.76 0.99 8.73
C HIS A 127 12.89 2.43 9.22
N PRO A 128 12.56 3.41 8.37
CA PRO A 128 12.64 4.81 8.76
C PRO A 128 11.57 5.15 9.80
N LYS A 129 11.75 6.27 10.48
CA LYS A 129 10.85 6.73 11.54
C LYS A 129 10.48 8.19 11.32
N PRO A 130 9.27 8.59 11.68
CA PRO A 130 8.18 7.77 12.20
C PRO A 130 7.46 7.01 11.10
N LEU A 131 6.94 5.84 11.40
CA LEU A 131 6.11 5.10 10.47
C LEU A 131 4.67 5.63 10.48
N HIS A 132 4.01 5.56 9.32
CA HIS A 132 2.57 5.70 9.26
C HIS A 132 1.93 4.69 10.23
N PRO A 133 0.92 5.09 11.02
CA PRO A 133 0.36 4.21 12.05
C PRO A 133 -0.09 2.83 11.54
N GLY A 134 -0.66 2.79 10.33
CA GLY A 134 -1.08 1.52 9.75
C GLY A 134 0.09 0.58 9.44
N VAL A 135 1.18 1.14 8.96
CA VAL A 135 2.39 0.36 8.68
C VAL A 135 3.02 -0.13 9.97
N TRP A 136 3.06 0.75 10.98
CA TRP A 136 3.57 0.39 12.29
C TRP A 136 2.80 -0.81 12.86
N ARG A 137 1.47 -0.77 12.79
CA ARG A 137 0.64 -1.88 13.25
C ARG A 137 0.97 -3.17 12.51
N THR A 138 1.07 -3.08 11.18
CA THR A 138 1.30 -4.25 10.33
C THR A 138 2.62 -4.94 10.66
N ILE A 139 3.71 -4.20 10.77
CA ILE A 139 5.02 -4.82 11.03
C ILE A 139 5.23 -5.21 12.49
N ASN A 140 4.36 -4.76 13.40
CA ASN A 140 4.39 -5.17 14.79
C ASN A 140 3.38 -6.29 15.10
N PHE A 141 2.74 -6.82 14.08
CA PHE A 141 1.86 -7.97 14.23
C PHE A 141 2.66 -9.23 13.92
N ASP A 142 2.87 -10.07 14.94
CA ASP A 142 3.78 -11.21 14.85
C ASP A 142 3.47 -12.14 13.68
N ALA A 143 2.21 -12.42 13.42
CA ALA A 143 1.82 -13.31 12.33
C ALA A 143 2.24 -12.76 10.96
N VAL A 144 2.13 -11.44 10.78
CA VAL A 144 2.55 -10.77 9.55
C VAL A 144 4.06 -10.81 9.43
N LEU A 145 4.77 -10.50 10.51
CA LEU A 145 6.23 -10.49 10.50
C LEU A 145 6.80 -11.88 10.22
N ASP A 146 6.21 -12.90 10.81
CA ASP A 146 6.63 -14.31 10.55
C ASP A 146 6.43 -14.68 9.09
N LYS A 147 5.32 -14.27 8.50
CA LYS A 147 5.03 -14.53 7.09
C LYS A 147 6.05 -13.85 6.19
N ILE A 148 6.36 -12.59 6.47
CA ILE A 148 7.36 -11.84 5.70
C ILE A 148 8.74 -12.52 5.81
N LYS A 149 9.15 -12.91 7.01
CA LYS A 149 10.43 -13.58 7.21
C LYS A 149 10.51 -14.89 6.45
N THR A 150 9.41 -15.66 6.41
CA THR A 150 9.35 -16.90 5.65
C THR A 150 9.51 -16.61 4.15
N LEU A 151 8.84 -15.58 3.65
CA LEU A 151 8.95 -15.19 2.24
C LEU A 151 10.39 -14.78 1.88
N GLU A 152 11.06 -14.06 2.76
CA GLU A 152 12.47 -13.67 2.51
C GLU A 152 13.38 -14.87 2.31
N LEU A 153 13.07 -15.99 2.97
CA LEU A 153 13.88 -17.21 2.82
C LEU A 153 13.71 -17.87 1.46
N VAL A 154 12.58 -17.68 0.79
CA VAL A 154 12.28 -18.37 -0.46
C VAL A 154 12.30 -17.46 -1.68
N LEU A 155 12.37 -16.18 -1.50
CA LEU A 155 12.52 -15.22 -2.58
C LEU A 155 13.99 -14.89 -2.83
#